data_eaeff92b75f1b68f8173a3d009272e8c
#
_entry.id   eaeff92b75f1b68f8173a3d009272e8c
#
_cell.length_a   1.000
_cell.length_b   1.000
_cell.length_c   1.000
_cell.angle_alpha   90.00
_cell.angle_beta   90.00
_cell.angle_gamma   90.00
#
_symmetry.space_group_name_H-M   'P 1'
#
loop_
_entity.id
_entity.type
_entity.pdbx_description
1 polymer ?
#
loop_
_entity_poly.entity_id
_entity_poly.type
_entity_poly.pdbx_seq_one_letter_code
_entity_poly.pdbx_strand_id
1 'polypeptide(L)'
;MFNNSRDAFALAQFMLGQDLNTTSEEDWNAAAELLAKQKDAVHPVYVMDEVFNLMESGEYAFATYYAGDYILMQDNNPDLGCCFPEEGVNLFYDAMCVPKCTQNKKGAEAFINFMQEPQVALANQEYIYYASPNLAVRQDKNNSLYGNPVVYPKVWPKGQYFYNLPQNILELQNDLWARVKSGQLSADGKAQDRRIYWASGAVGAAAVVAVAARLIHKARKNKEQDLRDLY
;
A
#
# COMPACT_ATOMS: atom_id res chain seq x y z
N MET A 1 -0.68 3.13 6.14
CA MET A 1 -1.21 1.79 5.78
C MET A 1 -0.92 1.51 4.33
N PHE A 2 -0.49 0.29 3.97
CA PHE A 2 -0.23 -0.09 2.58
C PHE A 2 -1.40 0.19 1.65
N ASN A 3 -1.13 0.76 0.48
CA ASN A 3 -2.08 0.82 -0.63
C ASN A 3 -2.01 -0.43 -1.54
N ASN A 4 -1.08 -1.34 -1.27
CA ASN A 4 -1.01 -2.66 -1.88
C ASN A 4 -2.01 -3.60 -1.18
N SER A 5 -2.93 -4.20 -1.95
CA SER A 5 -3.97 -5.07 -1.41
C SER A 5 -3.41 -6.30 -0.69
N ARG A 6 -2.36 -6.92 -1.26
CA ARG A 6 -1.78 -8.14 -0.70
C ARG A 6 -1.16 -7.89 0.69
N ASP A 7 -0.38 -6.83 0.83
CA ASP A 7 0.24 -6.45 2.10
C ASP A 7 -0.81 -5.97 3.11
N ALA A 8 -1.82 -5.21 2.66
CA ALA A 8 -2.89 -4.76 3.53
C ALA A 8 -3.70 -5.93 4.12
N PHE A 9 -4.08 -6.91 3.29
CA PHE A 9 -4.77 -8.11 3.76
C PHE A 9 -3.90 -8.96 4.68
N ALA A 10 -2.58 -9.06 4.44
CA ALA A 10 -1.67 -9.82 5.27
C ALA A 10 -1.72 -9.39 6.74
N LEU A 11 -1.84 -8.09 7.02
CA LEU A 11 -1.95 -7.59 8.39
C LEU A 11 -3.20 -8.12 9.09
N ALA A 12 -4.35 -8.09 8.41
CA ALA A 12 -5.59 -8.62 8.96
C ALA A 12 -5.53 -10.15 9.12
N GLN A 13 -4.96 -10.85 8.13
CA GLN A 13 -4.80 -12.31 8.18
C GLN A 13 -3.89 -12.74 9.32
N PHE A 14 -2.78 -12.05 9.59
CA PHE A 14 -1.93 -12.33 10.76
C PHE A 14 -2.69 -12.14 12.08
N MET A 15 -3.44 -11.04 12.22
CA MET A 15 -4.26 -10.80 13.42
C MET A 15 -5.33 -11.86 13.63
N LEU A 16 -5.86 -12.46 12.54
CA LEU A 16 -6.85 -13.54 12.58
C LEU A 16 -6.21 -14.93 12.69
N GLY A 17 -4.86 -15.03 12.66
CA GLY A 17 -4.15 -16.30 12.66
C GLY A 17 -4.32 -17.14 11.40
N GLN A 18 -4.63 -16.49 10.27
CA GLN A 18 -4.87 -17.14 8.98
C GLN A 18 -3.57 -17.37 8.19
N ASP A 19 -3.63 -18.27 7.22
CA ASP A 19 -2.58 -18.41 6.21
C ASP A 19 -2.71 -17.27 5.18
N LEU A 20 -1.59 -16.58 4.87
CA LEU A 20 -1.55 -15.52 3.85
C LEU A 20 -1.92 -16.03 2.44
N ASN A 21 -1.84 -17.33 2.23
CA ASN A 21 -2.09 -17.98 0.95
C ASN A 21 -3.39 -18.78 0.94
N THR A 22 -4.27 -18.54 1.92
CA THR A 22 -5.57 -19.21 1.99
C THR A 22 -6.36 -19.07 0.70
N THR A 23 -7.04 -20.14 0.31
CA THR A 23 -8.00 -20.16 -0.80
C THR A 23 -9.45 -20.16 -0.31
N SER A 24 -9.65 -19.99 1.01
CA SER A 24 -10.96 -19.86 1.62
C SER A 24 -11.53 -18.46 1.41
N GLU A 25 -12.66 -18.36 0.71
CA GLU A 25 -13.39 -17.10 0.57
C GLU A 25 -13.85 -16.53 1.92
N GLU A 26 -14.15 -17.40 2.90
CA GLU A 26 -14.54 -17.02 4.26
C GLU A 26 -13.40 -16.27 4.96
N ASP A 27 -12.16 -16.75 4.87
CA ASP A 27 -10.98 -16.10 5.43
C ASP A 27 -10.77 -14.71 4.83
N TRP A 28 -10.89 -14.58 3.51
CA TRP A 28 -10.75 -13.27 2.83
C TRP A 28 -11.83 -12.29 3.25
N ASN A 29 -13.08 -12.75 3.39
CA ASN A 29 -14.16 -11.90 3.87
C ASN A 29 -13.94 -11.47 5.32
N ALA A 30 -13.53 -12.37 6.22
CA ALA A 30 -13.21 -12.04 7.60
C ALA A 30 -12.07 -11.01 7.71
N ALA A 31 -11.03 -11.15 6.90
CA ALA A 31 -9.94 -10.19 6.82
C ALA A 31 -10.41 -8.82 6.29
N ALA A 32 -11.29 -8.80 5.28
CA ALA A 32 -11.88 -7.57 4.76
C ALA A 32 -12.74 -6.84 5.80
N GLU A 33 -13.54 -7.58 6.59
CA GLU A 33 -14.32 -7.01 7.70
C GLU A 33 -13.42 -6.39 8.77
N LEU A 34 -12.30 -7.04 9.10
CA LEU A 34 -11.34 -6.48 10.06
C LEU A 34 -10.69 -5.20 9.53
N LEU A 35 -10.32 -5.14 8.25
CA LEU A 35 -9.81 -3.93 7.61
C LEU A 35 -10.86 -2.81 7.55
N ALA A 36 -12.13 -3.15 7.35
CA ALA A 36 -13.22 -2.18 7.41
C ALA A 36 -13.38 -1.60 8.84
N LYS A 37 -13.31 -2.45 9.88
CA LYS A 37 -13.30 -2.00 11.28
C LYS A 37 -12.13 -1.08 11.59
N GLN A 38 -10.92 -1.42 11.09
CA GLN A 38 -9.74 -0.58 11.23
C GLN A 38 -9.97 0.79 10.57
N LYS A 39 -10.52 0.81 9.35
CA LYS A 39 -10.80 2.05 8.63
C LYS A 39 -11.73 2.97 9.40
N ASP A 40 -12.81 2.42 9.97
CA ASP A 40 -13.79 3.19 10.73
C ASP A 40 -13.22 3.69 12.08
N ALA A 41 -12.29 2.92 12.69
CA ALA A 41 -11.73 3.25 13.99
C ALA A 41 -10.58 4.27 13.94
N VAL A 42 -9.69 4.18 12.94
CA VAL A 42 -8.44 4.95 12.93
C VAL A 42 -8.24 5.81 11.67
N HIS A 43 -9.14 5.74 10.71
CA HIS A 43 -9.11 6.51 9.47
C HIS A 43 -7.74 6.49 8.76
N PRO A 44 -7.21 5.31 8.39
CA PRO A 44 -5.88 5.19 7.85
C PRO A 44 -5.76 5.89 6.49
N VAL A 45 -4.60 6.48 6.23
CA VAL A 45 -4.23 6.92 4.89
C VAL A 45 -3.56 5.77 4.16
N TYR A 46 -4.04 5.45 2.97
CA TYR A 46 -3.50 4.38 2.13
C TYR A 46 -2.47 4.95 1.17
N VAL A 47 -1.22 4.65 1.39
CA VAL A 47 -0.06 5.18 0.65
C VAL A 47 0.95 4.07 0.35
N MET A 48 1.86 4.34 -0.56
CA MET A 48 3.09 3.59 -0.75
C MET A 48 4.27 4.52 -0.41
N ASP A 49 5.03 4.97 -1.38
CA ASP A 49 6.26 5.74 -1.14
C ASP A 49 6.03 7.12 -0.47
N GLU A 50 4.79 7.63 -0.50
CA GLU A 50 4.44 8.85 0.24
C GLU A 50 4.64 8.70 1.76
N VAL A 51 4.72 7.46 2.27
CA VAL A 51 4.99 7.18 3.68
C VAL A 51 6.29 7.81 4.17
N PHE A 52 7.31 7.91 3.32
CA PHE A 52 8.58 8.53 3.67
C PHE A 52 8.37 9.94 4.21
N ASN A 53 7.76 10.81 3.41
CA ASN A 53 7.50 12.20 3.82
C ASN A 53 6.62 12.29 5.08
N LEU A 54 5.60 11.42 5.17
CA LEU A 54 4.63 11.45 6.27
C LEU A 54 5.22 11.01 7.61
N MET A 55 6.13 10.02 7.59
CA MET A 55 6.80 9.55 8.81
C MET A 55 8.00 10.42 9.17
N GLU A 56 8.80 10.84 8.19
CA GLU A 56 9.97 11.69 8.42
C GLU A 56 9.58 13.06 8.98
N SER A 57 8.45 13.64 8.54
CA SER A 57 7.90 14.88 9.07
C SER A 57 7.25 14.75 10.44
N GLY A 58 7.01 13.51 10.93
CA GLY A 58 6.28 13.27 12.18
C GLY A 58 4.76 13.53 12.08
N GLU A 59 4.20 13.63 10.86
CA GLU A 59 2.77 13.87 10.67
C GLU A 59 1.92 12.68 11.14
N TYR A 60 2.47 11.47 11.06
CA TYR A 60 1.79 10.24 11.50
C TYR A 60 2.58 9.54 12.60
N ALA A 61 1.86 9.08 13.63
CA ALA A 61 2.44 8.38 14.77
C ALA A 61 2.80 6.92 14.47
N PHE A 62 2.19 6.30 13.45
CA PHE A 62 2.34 4.88 13.14
C PHE A 62 2.16 4.59 11.65
N ALA A 63 3.03 3.75 11.10
CA ALA A 63 2.92 3.24 9.75
C ALA A 63 3.29 1.76 9.67
N THR A 64 2.71 1.05 8.71
CA THR A 64 3.15 -0.29 8.30
C THR A 64 3.98 -0.12 7.03
N TYR A 65 5.23 -0.60 7.04
CA TYR A 65 6.08 -0.51 5.86
C TYR A 65 7.20 -1.57 5.89
N TYR A 66 8.11 -1.50 4.93
CA TYR A 66 9.18 -2.50 4.79
C TYR A 66 10.40 -2.14 5.63
N ALA A 67 11.14 -3.17 6.06
CA ALA A 67 12.23 -3.03 7.01
C ALA A 67 13.41 -2.18 6.50
N GLY A 68 13.76 -2.31 5.21
CA GLY A 68 14.85 -1.51 4.62
C GLY A 68 14.48 -0.02 4.53
N ASP A 69 13.24 0.26 4.13
CA ASP A 69 12.74 1.63 4.02
C ASP A 69 12.64 2.33 5.39
N TYR A 70 12.34 1.57 6.45
CA TYR A 70 12.40 2.12 7.81
C TYR A 70 13.79 2.68 8.15
N ILE A 71 14.87 1.99 7.76
CA ILE A 71 16.23 2.45 8.05
C ILE A 71 16.50 3.77 7.31
N LEU A 72 16.08 3.85 6.04
CA LEU A 72 16.19 5.08 5.26
C LEU A 72 15.39 6.24 5.89
N MET A 73 14.18 5.99 6.35
CA MET A 73 13.39 7.00 7.06
C MET A 73 14.04 7.41 8.39
N GLN A 74 14.65 6.47 9.11
CA GLN A 74 15.33 6.74 10.38
C GLN A 74 16.57 7.63 10.22
N ASP A 75 17.27 7.55 9.09
CA ASP A 75 18.39 8.46 8.77
C ASP A 75 17.92 9.92 8.70
N ASN A 76 16.69 10.16 8.25
CA ASN A 76 16.10 11.51 8.16
C ASN A 76 15.34 11.93 9.44
N ASN A 77 14.78 10.96 10.18
CA ASN A 77 14.12 11.18 11.45
C ASN A 77 14.55 10.13 12.50
N PRO A 78 15.58 10.41 13.32
CA PRO A 78 16.10 9.48 14.32
C PRO A 78 15.11 9.07 15.42
N ASP A 79 14.01 9.79 15.59
CA ASP A 79 12.97 9.48 16.59
C ASP A 79 12.06 8.30 16.15
N LEU A 80 12.20 7.83 14.90
CA LEU A 80 11.43 6.69 14.41
C LEU A 80 11.94 5.38 15.02
N GLY A 81 11.00 4.59 15.54
CA GLY A 81 11.23 3.23 16.03
C GLY A 81 10.60 2.17 15.11
N CYS A 82 11.13 0.96 15.15
CA CYS A 82 10.60 -0.20 14.40
C CYS A 82 10.31 -1.36 15.34
N CYS A 83 9.22 -2.09 15.09
CA CYS A 83 8.93 -3.34 15.75
C CYS A 83 8.39 -4.38 14.75
N PHE A 84 8.67 -5.64 15.02
CA PHE A 84 8.04 -6.77 14.34
C PHE A 84 6.87 -7.26 15.19
N PRO A 85 5.64 -7.33 14.65
CA PRO A 85 4.48 -7.82 15.38
C PRO A 85 4.64 -9.29 15.80
N GLU A 86 4.14 -9.65 16.99
CA GLU A 86 4.16 -11.02 17.49
C GLU A 86 3.26 -11.95 16.67
N GLU A 87 2.21 -11.42 16.05
CA GLU A 87 1.29 -12.13 15.18
C GLU A 87 2.01 -12.66 13.93
N GLY A 88 2.94 -11.89 13.40
CA GLY A 88 3.76 -12.26 12.25
C GLY A 88 4.04 -11.14 11.28
N VAL A 89 4.91 -11.43 10.32
CA VAL A 89 5.28 -10.55 9.20
C VAL A 89 5.27 -11.33 7.89
N ASN A 90 5.04 -10.64 6.77
CA ASN A 90 5.30 -11.22 5.47
C ASN A 90 6.81 -11.25 5.21
N LEU A 91 7.29 -12.38 4.72
CA LEU A 91 8.68 -12.56 4.28
C LEU A 91 8.71 -12.50 2.76
N PHE A 92 9.75 -11.88 2.19
CA PHE A 92 9.88 -11.78 0.75
C PHE A 92 11.34 -11.83 0.32
N TYR A 93 11.55 -12.15 -0.94
CA TYR A 93 12.81 -12.07 -1.64
C TYR A 93 12.63 -11.29 -2.92
N ASP A 94 13.42 -10.24 -3.10
CA ASP A 94 13.54 -9.57 -4.38
C ASP A 94 14.46 -10.37 -5.29
N ALA A 95 14.03 -10.60 -6.51
CA ALA A 95 14.75 -11.44 -7.46
C ALA A 95 14.90 -10.78 -8.83
N MET A 96 16.08 -10.89 -9.39
CA MET A 96 16.33 -10.53 -10.79
C MET A 96 15.94 -11.70 -11.68
N CYS A 97 15.08 -11.46 -12.68
CA CYS A 97 14.58 -12.47 -13.60
C CYS A 97 14.98 -12.16 -15.04
N VAL A 98 15.29 -13.22 -15.81
CA VAL A 98 15.53 -13.11 -17.25
C VAL A 98 14.27 -13.56 -17.98
N PRO A 99 13.56 -12.65 -18.69
CA PRO A 99 12.35 -13.00 -19.45
C PRO A 99 12.65 -14.02 -20.56
N LYS A 100 11.71 -14.92 -20.85
CA LYS A 100 11.87 -15.94 -21.92
C LYS A 100 12.06 -15.32 -23.32
N CYS A 101 11.58 -14.11 -23.54
CA CYS A 101 11.68 -13.40 -24.82
C CYS A 101 12.98 -12.62 -25.00
N THR A 102 13.93 -12.67 -24.02
CA THR A 102 15.19 -11.92 -24.13
C THR A 102 15.99 -12.32 -25.35
N GLN A 103 16.53 -11.33 -26.06
CA GLN A 103 17.43 -11.53 -27.20
C GLN A 103 18.90 -11.57 -26.77
N ASN A 104 19.22 -11.17 -25.53
CA ASN A 104 20.59 -11.16 -25.00
C ASN A 104 20.65 -11.83 -23.61
N LYS A 105 20.40 -13.14 -23.60
CA LYS A 105 20.46 -13.94 -22.37
C LYS A 105 21.83 -13.87 -21.69
N LYS A 106 22.91 -13.97 -22.48
CA LYS A 106 24.29 -13.91 -21.94
C LYS A 106 24.60 -12.57 -21.26
N GLY A 107 24.11 -11.47 -21.81
CA GLY A 107 24.27 -10.15 -21.20
C GLY A 107 23.47 -10.03 -19.91
N ALA A 108 22.23 -10.54 -19.87
CA ALA A 108 21.41 -10.55 -18.67
C ALA A 108 22.03 -11.39 -17.53
N GLU A 109 22.54 -12.59 -17.86
CA GLU A 109 23.23 -13.46 -16.90
C GLU A 109 24.54 -12.81 -16.39
N ALA A 110 25.30 -12.15 -17.29
CA ALA A 110 26.51 -11.42 -16.91
C ALA A 110 26.19 -10.26 -15.95
N PHE A 111 25.10 -9.52 -16.19
CA PHE A 111 24.65 -8.47 -15.28
C PHE A 111 24.24 -9.02 -13.91
N ILE A 112 23.48 -10.11 -13.86
CA ILE A 112 23.10 -10.75 -12.61
C ILE A 112 24.36 -11.20 -11.83
N ASN A 113 25.33 -11.79 -12.51
CA ASN A 113 26.59 -12.18 -11.89
C ASN A 113 27.38 -10.97 -11.36
N PHE A 114 27.44 -9.88 -12.12
CA PHE A 114 28.05 -8.63 -11.68
C PHE A 114 27.41 -8.10 -10.40
N MET A 115 26.09 -8.12 -10.30
CA MET A 115 25.37 -7.70 -9.10
C MET A 115 25.65 -8.58 -7.87
N GLN A 116 26.18 -9.81 -8.06
CA GLN A 116 26.59 -10.70 -6.98
C GLN A 116 28.06 -10.54 -6.57
N GLU A 117 28.87 -9.74 -7.29
CA GLU A 117 30.23 -9.43 -6.87
C GLU A 117 30.21 -8.76 -5.49
N PRO A 118 31.04 -9.18 -4.52
CA PRO A 118 30.93 -8.71 -3.12
C PRO A 118 30.91 -7.18 -2.97
N GLN A 119 31.75 -6.46 -3.71
CA GLN A 119 31.80 -5.00 -3.64
C GLN A 119 30.54 -4.35 -4.23
N VAL A 120 30.02 -4.91 -5.32
CA VAL A 120 28.78 -4.42 -5.96
C VAL A 120 27.56 -4.72 -5.08
N ALA A 121 27.49 -5.94 -4.55
CA ALA A 121 26.42 -6.34 -3.63
C ALA A 121 26.44 -5.54 -2.33
N LEU A 122 27.63 -5.18 -1.80
CA LEU A 122 27.77 -4.30 -0.66
C LEU A 122 27.25 -2.88 -0.96
N ALA A 123 27.70 -2.28 -2.05
CA ALA A 123 27.27 -0.96 -2.48
C ALA A 123 25.73 -0.92 -2.73
N ASN A 124 25.18 -1.97 -3.33
CA ASN A 124 23.74 -2.11 -3.50
C ASN A 124 23.02 -2.18 -2.15
N GLN A 125 23.51 -2.98 -1.20
CA GLN A 125 22.91 -3.08 0.13
C GLN A 125 22.94 -1.75 0.87
N GLU A 126 24.06 -1.04 0.87
CA GLU A 126 24.22 0.25 1.52
C GLU A 126 23.34 1.36 0.91
N TYR A 127 22.90 1.16 -0.33
CA TYR A 127 21.99 2.07 -1.01
C TYR A 127 20.51 1.78 -0.71
N ILE A 128 20.12 0.48 -0.67
CA ILE A 128 18.71 0.09 -0.50
C ILE A 128 18.35 -0.32 0.92
N TYR A 129 19.33 -0.51 1.81
CA TYR A 129 19.20 -0.90 3.22
C TYR A 129 18.54 -2.26 3.49
N TYR A 130 18.37 -3.10 2.47
CA TYR A 130 17.81 -4.45 2.62
C TYR A 130 18.90 -5.50 2.85
N ALA A 131 18.51 -6.61 3.51
CA ALA A 131 19.42 -7.73 3.77
C ALA A 131 19.97 -8.31 2.45
N SER A 132 21.28 -8.43 2.34
CA SER A 132 21.91 -9.08 1.20
C SER A 132 21.92 -10.60 1.38
N PRO A 133 21.59 -11.41 0.36
CA PRO A 133 21.80 -12.85 0.38
C PRO A 133 23.29 -13.21 0.22
N ASN A 134 24.15 -12.27 -0.19
CA ASN A 134 25.57 -12.51 -0.39
C ASN A 134 26.29 -12.68 0.94
N LEU A 135 26.87 -13.87 1.16
CA LEU A 135 27.52 -14.21 2.42
C LEU A 135 28.74 -13.32 2.75
N ALA A 136 29.50 -12.91 1.71
CA ALA A 136 30.65 -12.02 1.91
C ALA A 136 30.20 -10.65 2.45
N VAL A 137 29.09 -10.11 1.94
CA VAL A 137 28.47 -8.85 2.44
C VAL A 137 27.98 -9.00 3.86
N ARG A 138 27.29 -10.11 4.17
CA ARG A 138 26.75 -10.36 5.52
C ARG A 138 27.83 -10.51 6.58
N GLN A 139 29.02 -10.99 6.22
CA GLN A 139 30.13 -11.23 7.13
C GLN A 139 31.12 -10.06 7.21
N ASP A 140 30.99 -9.08 6.32
CA ASP A 140 31.87 -7.91 6.34
C ASP A 140 31.54 -7.00 7.53
N LYS A 141 32.48 -6.93 8.47
CA LYS A 141 32.34 -6.09 9.68
C LYS A 141 32.44 -4.58 9.37
N ASN A 142 32.90 -4.20 8.19
CA ASN A 142 32.95 -2.80 7.77
C ASN A 142 31.64 -2.37 7.07
N ASN A 143 30.72 -3.32 6.79
CA ASN A 143 29.39 -3.03 6.30
C ASN A 143 28.63 -2.20 7.35
N SER A 144 28.08 -1.05 6.95
CA SER A 144 27.32 -0.15 7.82
C SER A 144 26.11 -0.84 8.50
N LEU A 145 25.55 -1.86 7.84
CA LEU A 145 24.42 -2.65 8.35
C LEU A 145 24.84 -3.94 9.07
N TYR A 146 26.16 -4.14 9.30
CA TYR A 146 26.61 -5.33 10.01
C TYR A 146 26.02 -5.42 11.42
N GLY A 147 25.31 -6.51 11.69
CA GLY A 147 24.66 -6.72 12.99
C GLY A 147 23.46 -5.82 13.31
N ASN A 148 22.98 -5.04 12.33
CA ASN A 148 21.75 -4.29 12.48
C ASN A 148 20.57 -5.25 12.74
N PRO A 149 19.84 -5.13 13.87
CA PRO A 149 18.82 -6.10 14.26
C PRO A 149 17.56 -6.07 13.41
N VAL A 150 17.32 -5.01 12.64
CA VAL A 150 16.20 -4.90 11.71
C VAL A 150 16.53 -5.63 10.39
N VAL A 151 17.77 -5.48 9.91
CA VAL A 151 18.24 -6.13 8.67
C VAL A 151 18.58 -7.60 8.90
N TYR A 152 19.26 -7.87 10.01
CA TYR A 152 19.77 -9.20 10.38
C TYR A 152 19.34 -9.57 11.80
N PRO A 153 18.05 -9.83 12.03
CA PRO A 153 17.56 -10.16 13.36
C PRO A 153 18.20 -11.46 13.88
N LYS A 154 18.62 -11.46 15.15
CA LYS A 154 19.18 -12.66 15.79
C LYS A 154 18.13 -13.75 15.96
N VAL A 155 16.90 -13.36 16.24
CA VAL A 155 15.74 -14.23 16.28
C VAL A 155 14.80 -13.76 15.17
N TRP A 156 14.54 -14.62 14.20
CA TRP A 156 13.66 -14.30 13.11
C TRP A 156 12.22 -14.14 13.61
N PRO A 157 11.53 -13.08 13.19
CA PRO A 157 10.12 -12.96 13.49
C PRO A 157 9.33 -14.12 12.88
N LYS A 158 8.22 -14.48 13.49
CA LYS A 158 7.24 -15.38 12.86
C LYS A 158 6.83 -14.78 11.53
N GLY A 159 6.87 -15.56 10.47
CA GLY A 159 6.59 -15.01 9.14
C GLY A 159 6.12 -16.05 8.15
N GLN A 160 5.47 -15.55 7.10
CA GLN A 160 5.00 -16.34 5.97
C GLN A 160 5.40 -15.67 4.66
N TYR A 161 5.58 -16.49 3.61
CA TYR A 161 5.83 -16.03 2.24
C TYR A 161 4.53 -15.93 1.46
N PHE A 162 4.45 -15.00 0.52
CA PHE A 162 3.39 -14.96 -0.46
C PHE A 162 3.65 -15.97 -1.58
N TYR A 163 2.64 -16.79 -1.88
CA TYR A 163 2.59 -17.65 -3.06
C TYR A 163 1.54 -17.13 -4.05
N ASN A 164 1.58 -17.62 -5.28
CA ASN A 164 0.57 -17.29 -6.27
C ASN A 164 -0.80 -17.82 -5.82
N LEU A 165 -1.78 -16.96 -5.83
CA LEU A 165 -3.18 -17.32 -5.56
C LEU A 165 -3.89 -17.75 -6.85
N PRO A 166 -4.88 -18.61 -6.76
CA PRO A 166 -5.79 -18.90 -7.86
C PRO A 166 -6.49 -17.63 -8.36
N GLN A 167 -6.84 -17.60 -9.64
CA GLN A 167 -7.40 -16.41 -10.28
C GLN A 167 -8.68 -15.90 -9.60
N ASN A 168 -9.59 -16.82 -9.23
CA ASN A 168 -10.83 -16.47 -8.52
C ASN A 168 -10.56 -15.78 -7.16
N ILE A 169 -9.51 -16.18 -6.45
CA ILE A 169 -9.13 -15.56 -5.17
C ILE A 169 -8.49 -14.19 -5.39
N LEU A 170 -7.70 -14.02 -6.46
CA LEU A 170 -7.16 -12.71 -6.83
C LEU A 170 -8.28 -11.72 -7.18
N GLU A 171 -9.29 -12.17 -7.90
CA GLU A 171 -10.47 -11.35 -8.23
C GLU A 171 -11.26 -10.98 -6.98
N LEU A 172 -11.52 -11.94 -6.09
CA LEU A 172 -12.16 -11.70 -4.80
C LEU A 172 -11.36 -10.69 -3.95
N GLN A 173 -10.05 -10.89 -3.81
CA GLN A 173 -9.17 -9.98 -3.06
C GLN A 173 -9.27 -8.56 -3.60
N ASN A 174 -9.22 -8.37 -4.91
CA ASN A 174 -9.29 -7.06 -5.54
C ASN A 174 -10.66 -6.38 -5.33
N ASP A 175 -11.76 -7.14 -5.44
CA ASP A 175 -13.10 -6.63 -5.15
C ASP A 175 -13.24 -6.20 -3.69
N LEU A 176 -12.86 -7.07 -2.77
CA LEU A 176 -12.90 -6.79 -1.34
C LEU A 176 -12.04 -5.56 -0.98
N TRP A 177 -10.85 -5.43 -1.58
CA TRP A 177 -9.99 -4.27 -1.36
C TRP A 177 -10.62 -2.96 -1.84
N ALA A 178 -11.23 -2.97 -3.02
CA ALA A 178 -11.96 -1.82 -3.52
C ALA A 178 -13.12 -1.43 -2.59
N ARG A 179 -13.85 -2.41 -2.06
CA ARG A 179 -14.96 -2.20 -1.13
C ARG A 179 -14.51 -1.69 0.25
N VAL A 180 -13.38 -2.18 0.78
CA VAL A 180 -12.76 -1.66 2.00
C VAL A 180 -12.39 -0.19 1.80
N LYS A 181 -11.66 0.14 0.73
CA LYS A 181 -11.22 1.51 0.47
C LYS A 181 -12.37 2.49 0.23
N SER A 182 -13.41 2.07 -0.48
CA SER A 182 -14.58 2.91 -0.75
C SER A 182 -15.54 3.04 0.44
N GLY A 183 -15.36 2.26 1.53
CA GLY A 183 -16.29 2.23 2.67
C GLY A 183 -17.60 1.50 2.36
N GLN A 184 -17.64 0.65 1.33
CA GLN A 184 -18.81 -0.18 1.00
C GLN A 184 -18.94 -1.41 1.90
N LEU A 185 -17.88 -1.77 2.63
CA LEU A 185 -17.91 -2.71 3.74
C LEU A 185 -18.03 -1.89 5.03
N SER A 186 -19.14 -2.03 5.74
CA SER A 186 -19.28 -1.48 7.09
C SER A 186 -18.73 -2.46 8.13
N ALA A 187 -18.38 -1.94 9.32
CA ALA A 187 -17.91 -2.75 10.46
C ALA A 187 -18.90 -3.85 10.87
N ASP A 188 -20.18 -3.74 10.50
CA ASP A 188 -21.23 -4.72 10.78
C ASP A 188 -21.45 -5.75 9.65
N GLY A 189 -20.55 -5.81 8.66
CA GLY A 189 -20.68 -6.72 7.51
C GLY A 189 -21.87 -6.43 6.58
N LYS A 190 -22.62 -5.35 6.85
CA LYS A 190 -23.71 -4.92 5.97
C LYS A 190 -23.15 -4.02 4.88
N ALA A 191 -23.30 -4.42 3.62
CA ALA A 191 -23.05 -3.53 2.50
C ALA A 191 -23.84 -2.23 2.73
N GLN A 192 -23.13 -1.11 2.81
CA GLN A 192 -23.80 0.19 2.93
C GLN A 192 -24.75 0.35 1.74
N ASP A 193 -26.03 0.57 2.02
CA ASP A 193 -27.10 0.54 1.02
C ASP A 193 -26.77 1.55 -0.10
N ARG A 194 -26.59 1.05 -1.32
CA ARG A 194 -26.30 1.85 -2.53
C ARG A 194 -27.28 3.03 -2.71
N ARG A 195 -28.43 3.00 -2.04
CA ARG A 195 -29.44 4.07 -2.07
C ARG A 195 -28.92 5.41 -1.50
N ILE A 196 -27.97 5.41 -0.55
CA ILE A 196 -27.40 6.66 -0.01
C ILE A 196 -26.55 7.38 -1.05
N TYR A 197 -25.81 6.66 -1.87
CA TYR A 197 -24.99 7.26 -2.96
C TYR A 197 -25.86 7.82 -4.09
N TRP A 198 -26.95 7.16 -4.45
CA TRP A 198 -27.88 7.68 -5.44
C TRP A 198 -28.64 8.92 -4.93
N ALA A 199 -29.01 8.94 -3.64
CA ALA A 199 -29.66 10.10 -3.04
C ALA A 199 -28.73 11.33 -2.99
N SER A 200 -27.45 11.16 -2.59
CA SER A 200 -26.47 12.26 -2.59
C SER A 200 -26.12 12.74 -3.99
N GLY A 201 -26.00 11.83 -4.97
CA GLY A 201 -25.80 12.16 -6.38
C GLY A 201 -27.00 12.91 -6.98
N ALA A 202 -28.22 12.51 -6.65
CA ALA A 202 -29.44 13.17 -7.09
C ALA A 202 -29.58 14.59 -6.53
N VAL A 203 -29.24 14.79 -5.24
CA VAL A 203 -29.22 16.11 -4.59
C VAL A 203 -28.18 17.03 -5.23
N GLY A 204 -26.98 16.52 -5.50
CA GLY A 204 -25.93 17.26 -6.19
C GLY A 204 -26.32 17.67 -7.61
N ALA A 205 -26.92 16.76 -8.39
CA ALA A 205 -27.41 17.05 -9.73
C ALA A 205 -28.56 18.10 -9.71
N ALA A 206 -29.49 18.00 -8.77
CA ALA A 206 -30.57 18.98 -8.62
C ALA A 206 -30.04 20.38 -8.26
N ALA A 207 -28.99 20.46 -7.40
CA ALA A 207 -28.37 21.73 -7.06
C ALA A 207 -27.67 22.38 -8.27
N VAL A 208 -26.95 21.62 -9.10
CA VAL A 208 -26.33 22.11 -10.33
C VAL A 208 -27.36 22.61 -11.33
N VAL A 209 -28.47 21.88 -11.53
CA VAL A 209 -29.56 22.30 -12.41
C VAL A 209 -30.22 23.60 -11.91
N ALA A 210 -30.43 23.73 -10.59
CA ALA A 210 -31.00 24.93 -9.99
C ALA A 210 -30.10 26.16 -10.16
N VAL A 211 -28.76 25.99 -9.99
CA VAL A 211 -27.79 27.07 -10.23
C VAL A 211 -27.75 27.46 -11.70
N ALA A 212 -27.71 26.50 -12.64
CA ALA A 212 -27.74 26.76 -14.07
C ALA A 212 -29.02 27.49 -14.48
N ALA A 213 -30.20 27.07 -13.99
CA ALA A 213 -31.46 27.73 -14.25
C ALA A 213 -31.48 29.20 -13.76
N ARG A 214 -30.91 29.44 -12.53
CA ARG A 214 -30.78 30.84 -12.03
C ARG A 214 -29.87 31.71 -12.88
N LEU A 215 -28.73 31.16 -13.35
CA LEU A 215 -27.80 31.89 -14.22
C LEU A 215 -28.43 32.21 -15.56
N ILE A 216 -29.17 31.28 -16.18
CA ILE A 216 -29.89 31.49 -17.43
C ILE A 216 -30.97 32.55 -17.25
N HIS A 217 -31.74 32.47 -16.17
CA HIS A 217 -32.80 33.47 -15.87
C HIS A 217 -32.20 34.87 -15.67
N LYS A 218 -31.09 34.99 -14.93
CA LYS A 218 -30.37 36.25 -14.72
C LYS A 218 -29.84 36.83 -16.05
N ALA A 219 -29.25 35.99 -16.91
CA ALA A 219 -28.77 36.42 -18.22
C ALA A 219 -29.89 36.91 -19.15
N ARG A 220 -31.06 36.24 -19.14
CA ARG A 220 -32.24 36.68 -19.89
C ARG A 220 -32.76 38.04 -19.41
N LYS A 221 -32.85 38.22 -18.07
CA LYS A 221 -33.30 39.46 -17.47
C LYS A 221 -32.39 40.66 -17.79
N ASN A 222 -31.07 40.45 -17.75
CA ASN A 222 -30.10 41.48 -18.14
C ASN A 222 -30.21 41.84 -19.60
N LYS A 223 -30.40 40.85 -20.49
CA LYS A 223 -30.58 41.09 -21.94
C LYS A 223 -31.89 41.85 -22.25
N GLU A 224 -32.97 41.63 -21.50
CA GLU A 224 -34.22 42.37 -21.61
C GLU A 224 -34.09 43.80 -21.07
N GLN A 225 -33.21 44.03 -20.09
CA GLN A 225 -32.94 45.37 -19.56
C GLN A 225 -32.08 46.18 -20.53
N ASP A 226 -31.01 45.59 -21.06
CA ASP A 226 -30.17 46.21 -22.10
C ASP A 226 -30.98 46.61 -23.36
N LEU A 227 -31.99 45.81 -23.74
CA LEU A 227 -32.88 46.11 -24.85
C LEU A 227 -33.88 47.25 -24.54
N ARG A 228 -34.25 47.48 -23.26
CA ARG A 228 -35.10 48.61 -22.86
C ARG A 228 -34.34 49.93 -22.76
N ASP A 229 -33.03 49.86 -22.45
CA ASP A 229 -32.17 51.02 -22.34
C ASP A 229 -31.66 51.51 -23.70
N LEU A 230 -31.97 50.78 -24.79
CA LEU A 230 -31.65 51.13 -26.20
C LEU A 230 -32.78 51.78 -26.95
N TYR A 231 -33.98 51.90 -26.34
CA TYR A 231 -35.17 52.57 -26.90
C TYR A 231 -35.73 53.57 -25.87
#